data_f7531e6873855d1d44f5ed061d4bbffa
#
_entry.id   f7531e6873855d1d44f5ed061d4bbffa
#
_cell.length_a   1.000
_cell.length_b   1.000
_cell.length_c   1.000
_cell.angle_alpha   90.00
_cell.angle_beta   90.00
_cell.angle_gamma   90.00
#
_symmetry.space_group_name_H-M   'P 1'
#
loop_
_entity.id
_entity.type
_entity.pdbx_description
1 polymer ?
#
loop_
_entity_poly.entity_id
_entity_poly.type
_entity_poly.pdbx_seq_one_letter_code
_entity_poly.pdbx_strand_id
1 'polypeptide(L)'
;VGSEMCIRDSIDTTGEIRWYMLPETIYSFDNIWYGGTMMGFRQEADGAMSWGYGQRYAKYDIMGREIFNRRLPTGYADFSHASKKIESNGHYLLRVASDGYKRPDNKIVRTVRDVILEVDGDGNVVDDFRLFEILDPYRDNVLKAIDQGAVCLNIDPAKQGKTLTAEELAKQDQNDHFGDIVGSGAGRNWAHINSVDYDETDDSI
;
A
#
# COMPACT_ATOMS: atom_id res chain seq x y z
N VAL A 1 -27.67 9.53 -1.02
CA VAL A 1 -26.59 10.46 -0.67
C VAL A 1 -25.31 9.65 -0.80
N GLY A 2 -24.69 9.68 -1.98
CA GLY A 2 -23.38 9.08 -2.19
C GLY A 2 -22.36 9.79 -1.30
N SER A 3 -21.44 9.05 -0.70
CA SER A 3 -20.38 9.66 0.09
C SER A 3 -19.51 10.51 -0.85
N GLU A 4 -19.39 11.79 -0.54
CA GLU A 4 -18.57 12.75 -1.31
C GLU A 4 -17.09 12.35 -1.44
N MET A 5 -16.65 11.36 -0.68
CA MET A 5 -15.28 10.81 -0.74
C MET A 5 -14.96 10.01 -2.00
N CYS A 6 -15.94 9.70 -2.83
CA CYS A 6 -15.75 8.92 -4.07
C CYS A 6 -15.65 9.78 -5.32
N ILE A 7 -15.82 11.10 -5.22
CA ILE A 7 -15.71 12.03 -6.33
C ILE A 7 -14.28 12.60 -6.40
N ARG A 8 -13.72 12.65 -7.59
CA ARG A 8 -12.50 13.43 -7.87
C ARG A 8 -12.88 14.57 -8.76
N ASP A 9 -12.56 15.78 -8.36
CA ASP A 9 -12.93 16.99 -9.06
C ASP A 9 -11.75 17.97 -9.15
N SER A 10 -11.93 18.95 -10.01
CA SER A 10 -11.12 20.16 -10.00
C SER A 10 -12.04 21.38 -9.89
N ILE A 11 -11.63 22.32 -9.09
CA ILE A 11 -12.29 23.61 -8.91
C ILE A 11 -11.32 24.72 -9.30
N ASP A 12 -11.87 25.82 -9.80
CA ASP A 12 -11.07 27.01 -10.06
C ASP A 12 -10.94 27.90 -8.81
N THR A 13 -10.22 28.99 -8.94
CA THR A 13 -9.98 29.96 -7.86
C THR A 13 -11.23 30.69 -7.38
N THR A 14 -12.35 30.58 -8.09
CA THR A 14 -13.65 31.13 -7.69
C THR A 14 -14.55 30.09 -7.01
N GLY A 15 -14.09 28.84 -6.93
CA GLY A 15 -14.82 27.72 -6.33
C GLY A 15 -15.77 27.00 -7.30
N GLU A 16 -15.70 27.30 -8.59
CA GLU A 16 -16.52 26.65 -9.60
C GLU A 16 -15.93 25.30 -10.01
N ILE A 17 -16.78 24.25 -10.07
CA ILE A 17 -16.37 22.92 -10.54
C ILE A 17 -16.09 23.01 -12.05
N ARG A 18 -14.88 22.64 -12.44
CA ARG A 18 -14.41 22.61 -13.83
C ARG A 18 -14.33 21.21 -14.43
N TRP A 19 -14.13 20.24 -13.59
CA TRP A 19 -14.07 18.84 -13.97
C TRP A 19 -14.42 17.95 -12.78
N TYR A 20 -15.00 16.79 -13.06
CA TYR A 20 -15.17 15.75 -12.04
C TYR A 20 -15.19 14.36 -12.66
N MET A 21 -14.81 13.37 -11.88
CA MET A 21 -14.82 11.95 -12.23
C MET A 21 -15.60 11.18 -11.18
N LEU A 22 -16.57 10.40 -11.63
CA LEU A 22 -17.36 9.50 -10.78
C LEU A 22 -16.85 8.08 -10.96
N PRO A 23 -16.27 7.45 -9.94
CA PRO A 23 -15.74 6.09 -10.01
C PRO A 23 -16.75 5.09 -10.57
N GLU A 24 -17.98 5.15 -10.11
CA GLU A 24 -19.06 4.24 -10.51
C GLU A 24 -19.42 4.31 -11.99
N THR A 25 -18.96 5.32 -12.70
CA THR A 25 -19.21 5.46 -14.16
C THR A 25 -18.11 4.87 -15.00
N ILE A 26 -16.95 4.57 -14.42
CA ILE A 26 -15.77 4.17 -15.17
C ILE A 26 -15.31 2.73 -14.88
N TYR A 27 -15.79 2.09 -13.84
CA TYR A 27 -15.46 0.68 -13.58
C TYR A 27 -16.61 -0.11 -12.95
N SER A 28 -16.57 -1.41 -13.13
CA SER A 28 -17.56 -2.32 -12.59
C SER A 28 -17.39 -2.49 -11.07
N PHE A 29 -18.49 -2.45 -10.33
CA PHE A 29 -18.52 -2.73 -8.90
C PHE A 29 -18.00 -4.13 -8.55
N ASP A 30 -18.10 -5.09 -9.45
CA ASP A 30 -17.53 -6.44 -9.26
C ASP A 30 -16.01 -6.46 -9.15
N ASN A 31 -15.34 -5.40 -9.56
CA ASN A 31 -13.89 -5.25 -9.51
C ASN A 31 -13.41 -4.38 -8.35
N ILE A 32 -14.31 -3.93 -7.47
CA ILE A 32 -13.98 -2.99 -6.41
C ILE A 32 -13.99 -3.69 -5.07
N TRP A 33 -12.86 -3.70 -4.40
CA TRP A 33 -12.75 -4.27 -3.07
C TRP A 33 -13.32 -3.36 -1.95
N TYR A 34 -13.19 -2.04 -2.07
CA TYR A 34 -13.59 -1.08 -1.03
C TYR A 34 -14.61 -0.04 -1.51
N GLY A 35 -15.66 -0.48 -2.19
CA GLY A 35 -16.77 0.42 -2.52
C GLY A 35 -16.42 1.60 -3.43
N GLY A 36 -15.43 1.45 -4.29
CA GLY A 36 -15.11 2.46 -5.29
C GLY A 36 -14.10 3.52 -4.88
N THR A 37 -13.38 3.31 -3.80
CA THR A 37 -12.37 4.27 -3.35
C THR A 37 -11.20 4.31 -4.33
N MET A 38 -10.90 5.48 -4.88
CA MET A 38 -9.72 5.76 -5.69
C MET A 38 -8.55 6.10 -4.77
N MET A 39 -7.74 5.10 -4.44
CA MET A 39 -6.57 5.29 -3.57
C MET A 39 -5.35 5.72 -4.37
N GLY A 40 -4.52 6.58 -3.80
CA GLY A 40 -3.33 7.08 -4.47
C GLY A 40 -3.61 7.86 -5.75
N PHE A 41 -4.79 8.50 -5.83
CA PHE A 41 -5.18 9.26 -7.01
C PHE A 41 -4.17 10.35 -7.33
N ARG A 42 -3.69 10.35 -8.56
CA ARG A 42 -2.66 11.27 -9.03
C ARG A 42 -2.90 11.65 -10.48
N GLN A 43 -2.64 12.91 -10.80
CA GLN A 43 -2.46 13.34 -12.19
C GLN A 43 -1.01 13.11 -12.59
N GLU A 44 -0.79 12.46 -13.71
CA GLU A 44 0.53 12.21 -14.28
C GLU A 44 0.96 13.33 -15.23
N ALA A 45 2.24 13.33 -15.62
CA ALA A 45 2.81 14.36 -16.49
C ALA A 45 2.11 14.46 -17.85
N ASP A 46 1.54 13.38 -18.34
CA ASP A 46 0.77 13.34 -19.60
C ASP A 46 -0.70 13.82 -19.44
N GLY A 47 -1.08 14.27 -18.24
CA GLY A 47 -2.42 14.75 -17.93
C GLY A 47 -3.43 13.65 -17.61
N ALA A 48 -3.08 12.38 -17.75
CA ALA A 48 -3.93 11.27 -17.36
C ALA A 48 -4.00 11.12 -15.84
N MET A 49 -5.01 10.40 -15.35
CA MET A 49 -5.22 10.13 -13.95
C MET A 49 -4.91 8.66 -13.65
N SER A 50 -4.12 8.40 -12.62
CA SER A 50 -3.85 7.05 -12.13
C SER A 50 -4.28 6.89 -10.67
N TRP A 51 -4.68 5.67 -10.31
CA TRP A 51 -5.05 5.27 -8.95
C TRP A 51 -5.08 3.75 -8.84
N GLY A 52 -5.20 3.25 -7.63
CA GLY A 52 -5.44 1.84 -7.37
C GLY A 52 -6.62 1.62 -6.43
N TYR A 53 -7.10 0.38 -6.40
CA TYR A 53 -8.18 -0.06 -5.54
C TYR A 53 -8.11 -1.57 -5.31
N GLY A 54 -7.85 -1.97 -4.09
CA GLY A 54 -7.81 -3.38 -3.70
C GLY A 54 -6.82 -4.22 -4.50
N GLN A 55 -7.31 -4.98 -5.48
CA GLN A 55 -6.51 -5.90 -6.30
C GLN A 55 -6.11 -5.33 -7.66
N ARG A 56 -6.34 -4.04 -7.90
CA ARG A 56 -6.13 -3.43 -9.21
C ARG A 56 -5.50 -2.04 -9.11
N TYR A 57 -4.87 -1.63 -10.19
CA TYR A 57 -4.43 -0.26 -10.43
C TYR A 57 -4.78 0.14 -11.87
N ALA A 58 -5.04 1.41 -12.09
CA ALA A 58 -5.63 1.85 -13.33
C ALA A 58 -5.14 3.24 -13.74
N LYS A 59 -5.22 3.51 -15.02
CA LYS A 59 -4.97 4.81 -15.62
C LYS A 59 -6.07 5.14 -16.63
N TYR A 60 -6.57 6.35 -16.52
CA TYR A 60 -7.62 6.89 -17.39
C TYR A 60 -7.24 8.27 -17.89
N ASP A 61 -7.68 8.62 -19.07
CA ASP A 61 -7.53 9.99 -19.54
C ASP A 61 -8.55 10.93 -18.84
N ILE A 62 -8.38 12.23 -19.04
CA ILE A 62 -9.25 13.25 -18.44
C ILE A 62 -10.71 13.14 -18.89
N MET A 63 -10.98 12.46 -20.01
CA MET A 63 -12.32 12.19 -20.52
C MET A 63 -12.94 10.90 -19.98
N GLY A 64 -12.25 10.22 -19.04
CA GLY A 64 -12.70 8.96 -18.44
C GLY A 64 -12.50 7.73 -19.32
N ARG A 65 -11.69 7.80 -20.38
CA ARG A 65 -11.37 6.65 -21.22
C ARG A 65 -10.23 5.85 -20.59
N GLU A 66 -10.44 4.55 -20.48
CA GLU A 66 -9.46 3.64 -19.92
C GLU A 66 -8.21 3.56 -20.82
N ILE A 67 -7.04 3.82 -20.22
CA ILE A 67 -5.74 3.58 -20.83
C ILE A 67 -5.28 2.19 -20.44
N PHE A 68 -5.36 1.86 -19.15
CA PHE A 68 -5.25 0.51 -18.65
C PHE A 68 -5.98 0.32 -17.32
N ASN A 69 -6.33 -0.93 -17.02
CA ASN A 69 -6.91 -1.35 -15.75
C ASN A 69 -6.41 -2.76 -15.44
N ARG A 70 -5.38 -2.85 -14.61
CA ARG A 70 -4.61 -4.08 -14.39
C ARG A 70 -4.85 -4.65 -13.02
N ARG A 71 -4.86 -5.99 -12.94
CA ARG A 71 -4.76 -6.68 -11.65
C ARG A 71 -3.33 -6.57 -11.13
N LEU A 72 -3.19 -6.56 -9.80
CA LEU A 72 -1.89 -6.77 -9.18
C LEU A 72 -1.34 -8.14 -9.60
N PRO A 73 -0.03 -8.26 -9.78
CA PRO A 73 0.62 -9.55 -10.07
C PRO A 73 0.33 -10.59 -8.98
N THR A 74 0.44 -11.85 -9.34
CA THR A 74 0.25 -12.98 -8.40
C THR A 74 1.24 -12.86 -7.23
N GLY A 75 0.74 -13.03 -6.00
CA GLY A 75 1.52 -12.90 -4.78
C GLY A 75 1.39 -11.53 -4.10
N TYR A 76 0.76 -10.57 -4.76
CA TYR A 76 0.55 -9.23 -4.23
C TYR A 76 -0.94 -8.90 -4.13
N ALA A 77 -1.28 -8.12 -3.11
CA ALA A 77 -2.66 -7.78 -2.78
C ALA A 77 -2.75 -6.41 -2.12
N ASP A 78 -3.96 -5.94 -1.88
CA ASP A 78 -4.27 -4.78 -1.04
C ASP A 78 -3.53 -3.50 -1.44
N PHE A 79 -3.62 -3.13 -2.74
CA PHE A 79 -3.19 -1.80 -3.15
C PHE A 79 -3.93 -0.74 -2.33
N SER A 80 -3.20 0.15 -1.73
CA SER A 80 -3.80 1.30 -1.06
C SER A 80 -2.83 2.47 -0.89
N HIS A 81 -3.35 3.65 -0.62
CA HIS A 81 -2.70 4.92 -0.30
C HIS A 81 -1.88 5.53 -1.42
N ALA A 82 -0.88 4.85 -2.00
CA ALA A 82 0.04 5.52 -2.92
C ALA A 82 0.47 4.67 -4.11
N SER A 83 0.66 5.37 -5.22
CA SER A 83 1.44 4.90 -6.36
C SER A 83 2.32 6.05 -6.86
N LYS A 84 3.43 5.71 -7.49
CA LYS A 84 4.31 6.67 -8.15
C LYS A 84 4.72 6.12 -9.50
N LYS A 85 4.51 6.88 -10.56
CA LYS A 85 5.10 6.59 -11.86
C LYS A 85 6.52 7.11 -11.88
N ILE A 86 7.45 6.30 -12.37
CA ILE A 86 8.82 6.68 -12.71
C ILE A 86 8.78 7.18 -14.15
N GLU A 87 9.01 8.46 -14.35
CA GLU A 87 8.81 9.06 -15.69
C GLU A 87 9.89 8.64 -16.67
N SER A 88 11.12 8.37 -16.21
CA SER A 88 12.26 7.99 -17.05
C SER A 88 12.10 6.64 -17.76
N ASN A 89 11.40 5.68 -17.14
CA ASN A 89 11.23 4.33 -17.69
C ASN A 89 9.77 3.89 -17.86
N GLY A 90 8.82 4.67 -17.30
CA GLY A 90 7.39 4.36 -17.37
C GLY A 90 6.91 3.30 -16.39
N HIS A 91 7.76 2.86 -15.45
CA HIS A 91 7.39 1.92 -14.39
C HIS A 91 6.50 2.57 -13.33
N TYR A 92 5.85 1.74 -12.53
CA TYR A 92 5.03 2.17 -11.41
C TYR A 92 5.53 1.54 -10.13
N LEU A 93 5.72 2.35 -9.11
CA LEU A 93 5.87 1.91 -7.72
C LEU A 93 4.48 1.87 -7.10
N LEU A 94 4.08 0.70 -6.63
CA LEU A 94 2.77 0.43 -6.05
C LEU A 94 2.94 0.01 -4.60
N ARG A 95 2.21 0.63 -3.70
CA ARG A 95 2.19 0.22 -2.31
C ARG A 95 1.18 -0.91 -2.14
N VAL A 96 1.66 -2.09 -1.77
CA VAL A 96 0.89 -3.34 -1.72
C VAL A 96 1.19 -4.15 -0.46
N ALA A 97 0.49 -5.26 -0.30
CA ALA A 97 0.80 -6.34 0.63
C ALA A 97 1.30 -7.57 -0.11
N SER A 98 2.15 -8.34 0.51
CA SER A 98 2.50 -9.70 0.07
C SER A 98 2.61 -10.64 1.26
N ASP A 99 2.54 -11.94 0.98
CA ASP A 99 2.83 -12.99 1.96
C ASP A 99 4.31 -13.39 1.91
N GLY A 100 4.74 -14.14 2.92
CA GLY A 100 5.98 -14.89 2.83
C GLY A 100 7.17 -14.31 3.57
N TYR A 101 6.98 -13.31 4.44
CA TYR A 101 8.06 -12.93 5.35
C TYR A 101 8.41 -14.08 6.29
N LYS A 102 9.69 -14.43 6.30
CA LYS A 102 10.23 -15.47 7.18
C LYS A 102 10.90 -14.83 8.39
N ARG A 103 10.29 -15.00 9.53
CA ARG A 103 10.81 -14.50 10.81
C ARG A 103 12.13 -15.21 11.21
N PRO A 104 12.90 -14.61 12.14
CA PRO A 104 14.13 -15.23 12.67
C PRO A 104 13.92 -16.63 13.27
N ASP A 105 12.72 -16.94 13.77
CA ASP A 105 12.34 -18.27 14.30
C ASP A 105 11.85 -19.24 13.21
N ASN A 106 12.02 -18.91 11.93
CA ASN A 106 11.64 -19.68 10.75
C ASN A 106 10.13 -19.78 10.46
N LYS A 107 9.27 -19.11 11.19
CA LYS A 107 7.85 -19.02 10.86
C LYS A 107 7.63 -18.09 9.67
N ILE A 108 6.72 -18.49 8.80
CA ILE A 108 6.27 -17.63 7.70
C ILE A 108 5.04 -16.86 8.20
N VAL A 109 5.09 -15.55 8.06
CA VAL A 109 4.03 -14.65 8.49
C VAL A 109 3.47 -13.86 7.33
N ARG A 110 2.22 -13.44 7.45
CA ARG A 110 1.60 -12.52 6.54
C ARG A 110 1.97 -11.10 6.93
N THR A 111 2.26 -10.27 5.94
CA THR A 111 2.43 -8.83 6.15
C THR A 111 1.30 -8.07 5.47
N VAL A 112 1.00 -6.88 5.99
CA VAL A 112 0.01 -5.99 5.42
C VAL A 112 0.69 -4.68 5.09
N ARG A 113 0.64 -4.30 3.80
CA ARG A 113 1.02 -2.95 3.37
C ARG A 113 2.48 -2.56 3.61
N ASP A 114 3.37 -3.50 3.56
CA ASP A 114 4.78 -3.27 3.87
C ASP A 114 5.71 -3.56 2.68
N VAL A 115 5.13 -3.56 1.47
CA VAL A 115 5.84 -3.79 0.23
C VAL A 115 5.62 -2.63 -0.73
N ILE A 116 6.70 -2.15 -1.32
CA ILE A 116 6.67 -1.30 -2.50
C ILE A 116 7.02 -2.20 -3.69
N LEU A 117 6.06 -2.38 -4.59
CA LEU A 117 6.21 -3.21 -5.77
C LEU A 117 6.51 -2.34 -6.99
N GLU A 118 7.60 -2.63 -7.70
CA GLU A 118 7.88 -2.03 -8.99
C GLU A 118 7.32 -2.92 -10.11
N VAL A 119 6.52 -2.32 -10.98
CA VAL A 119 6.00 -2.97 -12.18
C VAL A 119 6.36 -2.17 -13.42
N ASP A 120 6.63 -2.87 -14.53
CA ASP A 120 6.87 -2.23 -15.82
C ASP A 120 5.60 -1.66 -16.46
N GLY A 121 5.77 -1.03 -17.63
CA GLY A 121 4.67 -0.46 -18.41
C GLY A 121 3.60 -1.47 -18.85
N ASP A 122 3.87 -2.78 -18.80
CA ASP A 122 2.93 -3.86 -19.11
C ASP A 122 2.33 -4.53 -17.86
N GLY A 123 2.85 -4.18 -16.68
CA GLY A 123 2.38 -4.69 -15.38
C GLY A 123 3.13 -5.93 -14.91
N ASN A 124 4.29 -6.25 -15.50
CA ASN A 124 5.16 -7.32 -15.00
C ASN A 124 5.96 -6.81 -13.81
N VAL A 125 6.23 -7.69 -12.86
CA VAL A 125 7.07 -7.37 -11.70
C VAL A 125 8.52 -7.17 -12.16
N VAL A 126 9.08 -6.04 -11.81
CA VAL A 126 10.49 -5.70 -12.02
C VAL A 126 11.27 -5.93 -10.74
N ASP A 127 10.77 -5.39 -9.61
CA ASP A 127 11.38 -5.53 -8.30
C ASP A 127 10.34 -5.43 -7.19
N ASP A 128 10.68 -5.85 -5.97
CA ASP A 128 9.88 -5.62 -4.78
C ASP A 128 10.76 -5.25 -3.57
N PHE A 129 10.37 -4.17 -2.91
CA PHE A 129 11.05 -3.65 -1.72
C PHE A 129 10.23 -4.03 -0.49
N ARG A 130 10.62 -5.13 0.14
CA ARG A 130 9.98 -5.68 1.33
C ARG A 130 10.56 -5.01 2.56
N LEU A 131 9.85 -4.05 3.14
CA LEU A 131 10.38 -3.26 4.25
C LEU A 131 10.74 -4.12 5.47
N PHE A 132 10.03 -5.23 5.70
CA PHE A 132 10.34 -6.16 6.79
C PHE A 132 11.60 -7.01 6.55
N GLU A 133 12.15 -7.01 5.34
CA GLU A 133 13.46 -7.61 5.02
C GLU A 133 14.58 -6.56 5.06
N ILE A 134 14.25 -5.32 4.71
CA ILE A 134 15.17 -4.18 4.73
C ILE A 134 15.35 -3.65 6.16
N LEU A 135 14.24 -3.55 6.88
CA LEU A 135 14.19 -3.06 8.26
C LEU A 135 13.72 -4.22 9.16
N ASP A 136 14.44 -4.52 10.23
CA ASP A 136 13.99 -5.54 11.18
C ASP A 136 12.67 -5.11 11.85
N PRO A 137 11.53 -5.79 11.57
CA PRO A 137 10.23 -5.41 12.13
C PRO A 137 10.14 -5.64 13.64
N TYR A 138 11.11 -6.33 14.24
CA TYR A 138 11.17 -6.62 15.67
C TYR A 138 12.25 -5.84 16.40
N ARG A 139 12.96 -4.93 15.70
CA ARG A 139 14.08 -4.16 16.28
C ARG A 139 13.67 -3.23 17.41
N ASP A 140 12.38 -2.88 17.47
CA ASP A 140 11.89 -1.89 18.42
C ASP A 140 10.47 -2.25 18.92
N ASN A 141 10.29 -2.21 20.24
CA ASN A 141 8.98 -2.43 20.85
C ASN A 141 7.96 -1.32 20.52
N VAL A 142 8.42 -0.15 20.07
CA VAL A 142 7.56 0.90 19.55
C VAL A 142 6.91 0.45 18.24
N LEU A 143 7.70 -0.09 17.32
CA LEU A 143 7.19 -0.64 16.06
C LEU A 143 6.20 -1.78 16.31
N LYS A 144 6.49 -2.63 17.30
CA LYS A 144 5.58 -3.68 17.74
C LYS A 144 4.24 -3.14 18.22
N ALA A 145 4.24 -2.01 18.90
CA ALA A 145 3.02 -1.38 19.36
C ALA A 145 2.19 -0.81 18.20
N ILE A 146 2.84 -0.22 17.19
CA ILE A 146 2.21 0.25 15.95
C ILE A 146 1.64 -0.92 15.15
N ASP A 147 2.35 -2.02 15.14
CA ASP A 147 2.01 -3.26 14.47
C ASP A 147 0.64 -3.85 14.86
N GLN A 148 0.18 -3.57 16.05
CA GLN A 148 -1.15 -3.99 16.51
C GLN A 148 -2.32 -3.17 15.92
N GLY A 149 -2.05 -2.30 14.96
CA GLY A 149 -3.08 -1.51 14.29
C GLY A 149 -3.62 -0.34 15.12
N ALA A 150 -3.01 -0.06 16.25
CA ALA A 150 -3.39 1.10 17.05
C ALA A 150 -2.62 2.34 16.61
N VAL A 151 -3.36 3.37 16.27
CA VAL A 151 -2.83 4.61 15.69
C VAL A 151 -2.19 5.51 16.74
N CYS A 152 -2.55 5.36 18.01
CA CYS A 152 -2.06 6.17 19.13
C CYS A 152 -1.84 5.27 20.33
N LEU A 153 -0.63 4.77 20.48
CA LEU A 153 -0.28 3.88 21.59
C LEU A 153 0.53 4.58 22.67
N ASN A 154 0.32 4.14 23.90
CA ASN A 154 1.24 4.41 24.99
C ASN A 154 2.51 3.61 24.74
N ILE A 155 3.47 4.26 24.09
CA ILE A 155 4.78 3.71 23.81
C ILE A 155 5.59 3.74 25.11
N ASP A 156 6.17 2.59 25.48
CA ASP A 156 7.10 2.52 26.60
C ASP A 156 8.50 2.92 26.14
N PRO A 157 9.00 4.13 26.48
CA PRO A 157 10.31 4.60 26.04
C PRO A 157 11.47 3.72 26.52
N ALA A 158 11.28 2.95 27.61
CA ALA A 158 12.31 2.06 28.13
C ALA A 158 12.61 0.86 27.24
N LYS A 159 11.71 0.60 26.29
CA LYS A 159 11.83 -0.51 25.33
C LYS A 159 12.30 -0.08 23.94
N GLN A 160 12.44 1.21 23.75
CA GLN A 160 12.89 1.73 22.45
C GLN A 160 14.29 1.21 22.09
N GLY A 161 14.49 0.86 20.80
CA GLY A 161 15.75 0.35 20.28
C GLY A 161 16.08 -1.11 20.66
N LYS A 162 15.11 -1.87 21.18
CA LYS A 162 15.33 -3.27 21.55
C LYS A 162 14.69 -4.22 20.55
N THR A 163 15.51 -5.04 19.93
CA THR A 163 15.05 -6.15 19.09
C THR A 163 14.51 -7.28 19.98
N LEU A 164 13.39 -7.87 19.58
CA LEU A 164 12.86 -9.04 20.25
C LEU A 164 13.70 -10.29 19.96
N THR A 165 13.99 -11.07 20.97
CA THR A 165 14.63 -12.37 20.81
C THR A 165 13.64 -13.41 20.30
N ALA A 166 14.15 -14.51 19.73
CA ALA A 166 13.31 -15.62 19.30
C ALA A 166 12.43 -16.20 20.42
N GLU A 167 12.95 -16.20 21.68
CA GLU A 167 12.19 -16.64 22.85
C GLU A 167 11.04 -15.69 23.19
N GLU A 168 11.28 -14.38 23.10
CA GLU A 168 10.24 -13.38 23.33
C GLU A 168 9.16 -13.43 22.25
N LEU A 169 9.55 -13.62 20.99
CA LEU A 169 8.61 -13.83 19.88
C LEU A 169 7.76 -15.09 20.13
N ALA A 170 8.37 -16.21 20.48
CA ALA A 170 7.65 -17.46 20.75
C ALA A 170 6.64 -17.32 21.90
N LYS A 171 6.97 -16.55 22.96
CA LYS A 171 6.03 -16.25 24.04
C LYS A 171 4.83 -15.42 23.59
N GLN A 172 5.05 -14.51 22.66
CA GLN A 172 3.98 -13.69 22.11
C GLN A 172 3.06 -14.46 21.20
N ASP A 173 3.59 -15.39 20.43
CA ASP A 173 2.83 -16.24 19.52
C ASP A 173 1.85 -17.18 20.23
N GLN A 174 2.00 -17.44 21.52
CA GLN A 174 1.10 -18.34 22.27
C GLN A 174 -0.37 -17.92 22.14
N ASN A 175 -0.63 -16.64 21.91
CA ASN A 175 -2.00 -16.11 21.74
C ASN A 175 -2.15 -15.39 20.40
N ASP A 176 -1.21 -15.57 19.47
CA ASP A 176 -1.15 -14.84 18.20
C ASP A 176 -1.40 -13.34 18.40
N HIS A 177 -0.66 -12.76 19.31
CA HIS A 177 -0.86 -11.39 19.79
C HIS A 177 -0.79 -10.34 18.67
N PHE A 178 -0.08 -10.63 17.59
CA PHE A 178 0.04 -9.76 16.42
C PHE A 178 -0.88 -10.14 15.27
N GLY A 179 -1.47 -11.33 15.29
CA GLY A 179 -2.24 -11.84 14.15
C GLY A 179 -1.40 -12.06 12.90
N ASP A 180 -0.09 -12.25 13.04
CA ASP A 180 0.82 -12.38 11.92
C ASP A 180 1.08 -13.83 11.50
N ILE A 181 0.64 -14.79 12.28
CA ILE A 181 0.70 -16.21 11.90
C ILE A 181 -0.33 -16.48 10.81
N VAL A 182 0.11 -17.10 9.73
CA VAL A 182 -0.77 -17.45 8.61
C VAL A 182 -1.96 -18.25 9.07
N GLY A 183 -3.18 -17.74 8.79
CA GLY A 183 -4.45 -18.37 9.14
C GLY A 183 -5.07 -17.92 10.46
N SER A 184 -4.38 -17.11 11.26
CA SER A 184 -4.88 -16.66 12.56
C SER A 184 -5.35 -15.20 12.60
N GLY A 185 -4.99 -14.40 11.60
CA GLY A 185 -5.35 -12.98 11.57
C GLY A 185 -5.14 -12.31 10.22
N ALA A 186 -5.31 -10.99 10.21
CA ALA A 186 -5.17 -10.16 9.00
C ALA A 186 -3.72 -9.97 8.54
N GLY A 187 -2.75 -10.31 9.38
CA GLY A 187 -1.33 -10.09 9.15
C GLY A 187 -0.80 -8.84 9.83
N ARG A 188 0.51 -8.72 9.81
CA ARG A 188 1.24 -7.64 10.45
C ARG A 188 1.20 -6.35 9.64
N ASN A 189 0.89 -5.24 10.28
CA ASN A 189 0.85 -3.91 9.71
C ASN A 189 1.81 -2.97 10.47
N TRP A 190 3.10 -3.22 10.38
CA TRP A 190 4.10 -2.59 11.23
C TRP A 190 4.71 -1.30 10.64
N ALA A 191 4.92 -1.22 9.34
CA ALA A 191 5.46 0.00 8.69
C ALA A 191 4.36 0.97 8.30
N HIS A 192 3.18 0.45 7.92
CA HIS A 192 2.01 1.25 7.56
C HIS A 192 2.32 2.34 6.54
N ILE A 193 2.93 1.96 5.42
CA ILE A 193 3.34 2.89 4.35
C ILE A 193 2.13 3.67 3.84
N ASN A 194 2.21 4.99 3.85
CA ASN A 194 1.16 5.89 3.35
C ASN A 194 1.54 6.61 2.07
N SER A 195 2.82 6.70 1.77
CA SER A 195 3.32 7.34 0.55
C SER A 195 4.50 6.58 -0.02
N VAL A 196 4.69 6.71 -1.31
CA VAL A 196 5.89 6.30 -2.04
C VAL A 196 6.24 7.41 -3.01
N ASP A 197 7.51 7.71 -3.10
CA ASP A 197 8.06 8.63 -4.09
C ASP A 197 9.35 8.05 -4.66
N TYR A 198 9.87 8.68 -5.69
CA TYR A 198 11.07 8.25 -6.39
C TYR A 198 11.89 9.47 -6.80
N ASP A 199 13.15 9.48 -6.45
CA ASP A 199 14.11 10.49 -6.88
C ASP A 199 14.93 9.99 -8.07
N GLU A 200 14.69 10.56 -9.24
CA GLU A 200 15.39 10.19 -10.48
C GLU A 200 16.85 10.63 -10.49
N THR A 201 17.29 11.44 -9.54
CA THR A 201 18.67 11.94 -9.51
C THR A 201 19.66 10.92 -8.94
N ASP A 202 19.21 10.06 -8.06
CA ASP A 202 20.04 9.06 -7.40
C ASP A 202 19.44 7.65 -7.34
N ASP A 203 18.31 7.44 -8.02
CA ASP A 203 17.60 6.16 -8.13
C ASP A 203 17.10 5.66 -6.76
N SER A 204 16.67 6.58 -5.88
CA SER A 204 16.16 6.24 -4.54
C SER A 204 14.64 6.27 -4.43
N ILE A 205 14.12 5.46 -3.52
CA ILE A 205 12.70 5.35 -3.15
C ILE A 205 12.51 5.83 -1.72
#